data_550c85660c98ce60ccc0ebce18bc49bd
#
_entry.id   550c85660c98ce60ccc0ebce18bc49bd
#
_cell.length_a   1.000
_cell.length_b   1.000
_cell.length_c   1.000
_cell.angle_alpha   90.00
_cell.angle_beta   90.00
_cell.angle_gamma   90.00
#
_symmetry.space_group_name_H-M   'P 1'
#
loop_
_entity.id
_entity.type
_entity.pdbx_description
1 polymer ?
#
loop_
_entity_poly.entity_id
_entity_poly.type
_entity_poly.pdbx_seq_one_letter_code
_entity_poly.pdbx_strand_id
1 'polypeptide(L)'
;MFGIFKTLFSQGDAESLRNALQKKAFLVDVRTPGEFASGSAPGAVNIPLDRVEQSLDRFKGQGTVVVFCRSGMRSSQAKDILVRNGFKDVVNGGTWVKVRDAKAALASKK
;
A
#
# COMPACT_ATOMS: atom_id res chain seq x y z
N MET A 1 -7.16 8.92 24.94
CA MET A 1 -6.60 7.63 24.62
C MET A 1 -7.23 6.99 23.39
N PHE A 2 -8.51 6.78 23.47
CA PHE A 2 -9.20 6.15 22.35
C PHE A 2 -9.11 6.96 21.07
N GLY A 3 -9.05 8.28 21.19
CA GLY A 3 -8.93 9.12 20.03
C GLY A 3 -7.65 8.87 19.25
N ILE A 4 -6.61 8.40 19.94
CA ILE A 4 -5.34 8.14 19.28
C ILE A 4 -5.47 7.00 18.28
N PHE A 5 -6.15 5.93 18.65
CA PHE A 5 -6.33 4.81 17.75
C PHE A 5 -7.17 5.19 16.55
N LYS A 6 -8.22 5.95 16.78
CA LYS A 6 -9.03 6.45 15.67
C LYS A 6 -8.20 7.31 14.75
N THR A 7 -7.29 8.08 15.30
CA THR A 7 -6.45 8.95 14.51
C THR A 7 -5.53 8.16 13.59
N LEU A 8 -5.05 6.99 14.03
CA LEU A 8 -4.17 6.17 13.22
C LEU A 8 -4.82 5.71 11.93
N PHE A 9 -6.14 5.52 11.94
CA PHE A 9 -6.88 5.09 10.76
C PHE A 9 -7.81 6.19 10.29
N SER A 10 -7.41 7.42 10.50
CA SER A 10 -8.22 8.59 10.27
C SER A 10 -8.15 9.04 8.81
N GLN A 11 -8.70 10.20 8.59
CA GLN A 11 -8.70 10.84 7.29
C GLN A 11 -7.31 11.06 6.72
N GLY A 12 -6.31 11.23 7.60
CA GLY A 12 -4.94 11.42 7.14
C GLY A 12 -4.44 10.26 6.31
N ASP A 13 -4.74 9.04 6.76
CA ASP A 13 -4.32 7.86 6.02
C ASP A 13 -5.09 7.70 4.72
N ALA A 14 -6.39 7.97 4.75
CA ALA A 14 -7.20 7.91 3.54
C ALA A 14 -6.77 8.97 2.55
N GLU A 15 -6.42 10.15 3.04
CA GLU A 15 -5.95 11.23 2.19
C GLU A 15 -4.60 10.92 1.58
N SER A 16 -3.70 10.33 2.36
CA SER A 16 -2.39 9.92 1.85
C SER A 16 -2.54 8.89 0.74
N LEU A 17 -3.44 7.94 0.93
CA LEU A 17 -3.69 6.92 -0.10
C LEU A 17 -4.23 7.58 -1.36
N ARG A 18 -5.19 8.45 -1.22
CA ARG A 18 -5.80 9.12 -2.37
C ARG A 18 -4.76 9.93 -3.13
N ASN A 19 -3.94 10.69 -2.40
CA ASN A 19 -2.89 11.48 -3.03
C ASN A 19 -1.89 10.59 -3.77
N ALA A 20 -1.51 9.47 -3.16
CA ALA A 20 -0.58 8.54 -3.80
C ALA A 20 -1.18 7.98 -5.09
N LEU A 21 -2.45 7.60 -5.05
CA LEU A 21 -3.11 7.05 -6.23
C LEU A 21 -3.19 8.07 -7.36
N GLN A 22 -3.41 9.34 -7.01
CA GLN A 22 -3.43 10.40 -8.02
C GLN A 22 -2.07 10.58 -8.68
N LYS A 23 -1.01 10.28 -7.98
CA LYS A 23 0.36 10.35 -8.51
C LYS A 23 0.76 9.09 -9.25
N LYS A 24 -0.16 8.16 -9.41
CA LYS A 24 0.11 6.87 -10.08
C LYS A 24 1.20 6.09 -9.35
N ALA A 25 1.03 5.96 -8.04
CA ALA A 25 1.99 5.26 -7.20
C ALA A 25 2.18 3.82 -7.63
N PHE A 26 3.33 3.26 -7.27
CA PHE A 26 3.62 1.86 -7.46
C PHE A 26 2.85 1.07 -6.40
N LEU A 27 1.88 0.27 -6.82
CA LEU A 27 1.00 -0.46 -5.93
C LEU A 27 1.53 -1.87 -5.69
N VAL A 28 1.78 -2.20 -4.45
CA VAL A 28 2.38 -3.49 -4.10
C VAL A 28 1.53 -4.22 -3.08
N ASP A 29 1.03 -5.38 -3.49
CA ASP A 29 0.28 -6.28 -2.62
C ASP A 29 1.30 -7.20 -1.95
N VAL A 30 1.42 -7.10 -0.62
CA VAL A 30 2.42 -7.89 0.10
C VAL A 30 1.83 -9.16 0.72
N ARG A 31 0.67 -9.58 0.23
CA ARG A 31 0.08 -10.86 0.62
C ARG A 31 0.79 -12.01 -0.10
N THR A 32 0.36 -13.22 0.21
CA THR A 32 0.91 -14.39 -0.47
C THR A 32 0.47 -14.41 -1.94
N PRO A 33 1.20 -15.14 -2.80
CA PRO A 33 0.80 -15.24 -4.20
C PRO A 33 -0.60 -15.81 -4.38
N GLY A 34 -1.00 -16.76 -3.54
CA GLY A 34 -2.34 -17.33 -3.62
C GLY A 34 -3.42 -16.30 -3.32
N GLU A 35 -3.21 -15.50 -2.30
CA GLU A 35 -4.15 -14.43 -1.97
C GLU A 35 -4.25 -13.44 -3.13
N PHE A 36 -3.10 -13.05 -3.67
CA PHE A 36 -3.06 -12.12 -4.79
C PHE A 36 -3.81 -12.66 -5.99
N ALA A 37 -3.62 -13.93 -6.28
CA ALA A 37 -4.28 -14.56 -7.44
C ALA A 37 -5.79 -14.58 -7.29
N SER A 38 -6.30 -14.59 -6.07
CA SER A 38 -7.73 -14.60 -5.81
C SER A 38 -8.38 -13.23 -6.00
N GLY A 39 -7.58 -12.20 -6.16
CA GLY A 39 -8.10 -10.85 -6.38
C GLY A 39 -7.24 -9.83 -5.67
N SER A 40 -7.07 -8.67 -6.30
CA SER A 40 -6.27 -7.58 -5.74
C SER A 40 -6.73 -6.27 -6.36
N ALA A 41 -6.07 -5.18 -5.95
CA ALA A 41 -6.34 -3.89 -6.57
C ALA A 41 -5.79 -3.89 -7.99
N PRO A 42 -6.53 -3.32 -8.95
CA PRO A 42 -6.06 -3.27 -10.33
C PRO A 42 -4.73 -2.54 -10.43
N GLY A 43 -3.82 -3.11 -11.22
CA GLY A 43 -2.51 -2.52 -11.43
C GLY A 43 -1.49 -2.86 -10.36
N ALA A 44 -1.86 -3.63 -9.35
CA ALA A 44 -0.94 -3.99 -8.29
C ALA A 44 0.02 -5.09 -8.73
N VAL A 45 1.20 -5.04 -8.16
CA VAL A 45 2.22 -6.06 -8.31
C VAL A 45 2.29 -6.84 -7.00
N ASN A 46 2.50 -8.14 -7.07
CA ASN A 46 2.62 -8.96 -5.86
C ASN A 46 4.08 -9.13 -5.48
N ILE A 47 4.45 -8.58 -4.34
CA ILE A 47 5.76 -8.82 -3.73
C ILE A 47 5.47 -9.20 -2.28
N PRO A 48 5.38 -10.50 -1.98
CA PRO A 48 5.03 -10.94 -0.63
C PRO A 48 5.96 -10.35 0.43
N LEU A 49 5.44 -10.17 1.63
CA LEU A 49 6.19 -9.54 2.71
C LEU A 49 7.57 -10.17 2.90
N ASP A 50 7.64 -11.50 2.86
CA ASP A 50 8.92 -12.20 3.08
C ASP A 50 9.90 -12.03 1.93
N ARG A 51 9.49 -11.38 0.85
CA ARG A 51 10.36 -11.11 -0.29
C ARG A 51 10.71 -9.65 -0.44
N VAL A 52 10.09 -8.77 0.37
CA VAL A 52 10.30 -7.33 0.20
C VAL A 52 11.77 -6.96 0.34
N GLU A 53 12.43 -7.51 1.36
CA GLU A 53 13.82 -7.15 1.63
C GLU A 53 14.78 -7.62 0.54
N GLN A 54 14.47 -8.72 -0.13
CA GLN A 54 15.28 -9.20 -1.25
C GLN A 54 14.91 -8.55 -2.57
N SER A 55 13.87 -7.73 -2.58
CA SER A 55 13.32 -7.17 -3.80
C SER A 55 13.40 -5.64 -3.82
N LEU A 56 14.29 -5.07 -3.04
CA LEU A 56 14.36 -3.61 -2.91
C LEU A 56 14.60 -2.92 -4.25
N ASP A 57 15.32 -3.59 -5.16
CA ASP A 57 15.59 -3.01 -6.47
C ASP A 57 14.31 -2.72 -7.24
N ARG A 58 13.26 -3.49 -6.99
CA ARG A 58 11.99 -3.29 -7.71
C ARG A 58 11.28 -2.03 -7.26
N PHE A 59 11.65 -1.51 -6.09
CA PHE A 59 11.03 -0.28 -5.55
C PHE A 59 11.80 0.97 -5.97
N LYS A 60 13.02 0.82 -6.43
CA LYS A 60 13.84 1.97 -6.79
C LYS A 60 13.29 2.66 -8.02
N GLY A 61 13.28 3.98 -7.98
CA GLY A 61 12.83 4.78 -9.12
C GLY A 61 11.33 4.83 -9.30
N GLN A 62 10.57 4.23 -8.39
CA GLN A 62 9.12 4.18 -8.54
C GLN A 62 8.39 5.42 -8.02
N GLY A 63 9.09 6.28 -7.29
CA GLY A 63 8.44 7.41 -6.66
C GLY A 63 7.62 6.97 -5.46
N THR A 64 6.37 7.38 -5.42
CA THR A 64 5.47 6.99 -4.33
C THR A 64 5.13 5.51 -4.41
N VAL A 65 5.22 4.82 -3.27
CA VAL A 65 4.90 3.41 -3.17
C VAL A 65 3.73 3.22 -2.22
N VAL A 66 2.75 2.43 -2.61
CA VAL A 66 1.65 2.04 -1.73
C VAL A 66 1.75 0.55 -1.49
N VAL A 67 1.90 0.14 -0.24
CA VAL A 67 1.89 -1.26 0.14
C VAL A 67 0.59 -1.58 0.85
N PHE A 68 0.05 -2.77 0.62
CA PHE A 68 -1.21 -3.16 1.24
C PHE A 68 -1.26 -4.67 1.39
N CYS A 69 -2.19 -5.12 2.23
CA CYS A 69 -2.37 -6.54 2.45
C CYS A 69 -3.83 -6.81 2.78
N ARG A 70 -4.12 -7.81 3.58
CA ARG A 70 -5.50 -8.14 3.91
C ARG A 70 -6.03 -7.28 5.07
N SER A 71 -5.19 -7.01 6.07
CA SER A 71 -5.62 -6.31 7.28
C SER A 71 -4.82 -5.04 7.57
N GLY A 72 -3.73 -4.82 6.86
CA GLY A 72 -2.85 -3.69 7.12
C GLY A 72 -1.64 -4.01 7.98
N MET A 73 -1.59 -5.20 8.58
CA MET A 73 -0.47 -5.54 9.47
C MET A 73 0.78 -5.93 8.70
N ARG A 74 0.65 -6.78 7.70
CA ARG A 74 1.80 -7.15 6.86
C ARG A 74 2.31 -5.94 6.10
N SER A 75 1.41 -5.10 5.63
CA SER A 75 1.83 -3.90 4.89
C SER A 75 2.50 -2.89 5.81
N SER A 76 2.13 -2.84 7.08
CA SER A 76 2.84 -2.00 8.03
C SER A 76 4.29 -2.47 8.18
N GLN A 77 4.51 -3.77 8.24
CA GLN A 77 5.86 -4.33 8.33
C GLN A 77 6.63 -4.06 7.04
N ALA A 78 5.97 -4.19 5.89
CA ALA A 78 6.61 -3.90 4.61
C ALA A 78 7.04 -2.44 4.55
N LYS A 79 6.20 -1.53 5.00
CA LYS A 79 6.57 -0.12 5.04
C LYS A 79 7.78 0.11 5.91
N ASP A 80 7.82 -0.54 7.09
CA ASP A 80 8.98 -0.38 7.97
C ASP A 80 10.27 -0.84 7.29
N ILE A 81 10.21 -1.98 6.58
CA ILE A 81 11.38 -2.48 5.86
C ILE A 81 11.83 -1.45 4.83
N LEU A 82 10.89 -0.93 4.06
CA LEU A 82 11.23 0.03 3.01
C LEU A 82 11.80 1.33 3.59
N VAL A 83 11.17 1.85 4.63
CA VAL A 83 11.64 3.09 5.25
C VAL A 83 13.04 2.92 5.82
N ARG A 84 13.32 1.79 6.47
CA ARG A 84 14.65 1.53 7.02
C ARG A 84 15.70 1.39 5.92
N ASN A 85 15.28 1.09 4.72
CA ASN A 85 16.20 0.96 3.58
C ASN A 85 16.21 2.19 2.69
N GLY A 86 15.73 3.32 3.20
CA GLY A 86 15.89 4.61 2.54
C GLY A 86 14.74 5.07 1.67
N PHE A 87 13.69 4.29 1.57
CA PHE A 87 12.51 4.70 0.80
C PHE A 87 11.65 5.62 1.67
N LYS A 88 11.44 6.84 1.22
CA LYS A 88 10.81 7.85 2.04
C LYS A 88 9.33 8.05 1.73
N ASP A 89 8.91 7.76 0.52
CA ASP A 89 7.55 8.04 0.09
C ASP A 89 6.76 6.75 0.01
N VAL A 90 6.46 6.18 1.18
CA VAL A 90 5.77 4.91 1.29
C VAL A 90 4.50 5.10 2.08
N VAL A 91 3.38 4.67 1.51
CA VAL A 91 2.07 4.76 2.14
C VAL A 91 1.58 3.35 2.45
N ASN A 92 1.11 3.14 3.68
CA ASN A 92 0.42 1.90 4.01
C ASN A 92 -1.04 2.07 3.61
N GLY A 93 -1.44 1.39 2.55
CA GLY A 93 -2.81 1.49 2.04
C GLY A 93 -3.82 0.68 2.84
N GLY A 94 -3.36 -0.14 3.76
CA GLY A 94 -4.26 -0.95 4.58
C GLY A 94 -4.68 -2.22 3.88
N THR A 95 -5.97 -2.36 3.64
CA THR A 95 -6.49 -3.57 2.98
C THR A 95 -6.52 -3.38 1.47
N TRP A 96 -6.37 -4.49 0.77
CA TRP A 96 -6.42 -4.43 -0.70
C TRP A 96 -7.80 -3.97 -1.20
N VAL A 97 -8.85 -4.26 -0.43
CA VAL A 97 -10.19 -3.81 -0.78
C VAL A 97 -10.28 -2.29 -0.72
N LYS A 98 -9.68 -1.71 0.32
CA LYS A 98 -9.65 -0.26 0.46
C LYS A 98 -8.91 0.39 -0.71
N VAL A 99 -7.78 -0.17 -1.11
CA VAL A 99 -7.01 0.36 -2.24
C VAL A 99 -7.80 0.19 -3.54
N ARG A 100 -8.40 -0.97 -3.74
CA ARG A 100 -9.25 -1.22 -4.91
C ARG A 100 -10.37 -0.20 -5.00
N ASP A 101 -11.06 0.04 -3.89
CA ASP A 101 -12.22 0.93 -3.88
C ASP A 101 -11.79 2.38 -4.06
N ALA A 102 -10.67 2.78 -3.47
CA ALA A 102 -10.17 4.13 -3.64
C ALA A 102 -9.78 4.39 -5.09
N LYS A 103 -9.19 3.40 -5.74
CA LYS A 103 -8.83 3.49 -7.15
C LYS A 103 -10.06 3.64 -8.02
N ALA A 104 -11.08 2.85 -7.73
CA ALA A 104 -12.33 2.92 -8.48
C ALA A 104 -13.00 4.28 -8.31
N ALA A 105 -12.95 4.84 -7.10
CA ALA A 105 -13.54 6.14 -6.85
C ALA A 105 -12.86 7.23 -7.66
N LEU A 106 -11.54 7.17 -7.80
CA LEU A 106 -10.81 8.14 -8.60
C LEU A 106 -11.17 8.03 -10.09
N ALA A 107 -11.28 6.80 -10.58
CA ALA A 107 -11.62 6.59 -11.98
C ALA A 107 -13.01 7.11 -12.30
N SER A 108 -13.95 6.96 -11.36
CA SER A 108 -15.33 7.36 -11.62
C SER A 108 -15.54 8.88 -11.54
N LYS A 109 -14.53 9.63 -11.10
CA LYS A 109 -14.65 11.08 -11.02
C LYS A 109 -14.42 11.78 -12.35
N LYS A 110 -14.08 11.05 -13.34
CA LYS A 110 -13.95 11.64 -14.68
C LYS A 110 -15.29 11.83 -15.31
#